data_dc7d86e7cef374fff67469b59d8f36a4
#
_entry.id   dc7d86e7cef374fff67469b59d8f36a4
#
_cell.length_a   1.000
_cell.length_b   1.000
_cell.length_c   1.000
_cell.angle_alpha   90.00
_cell.angle_beta   90.00
_cell.angle_gamma   90.00
#
_symmetry.space_group_name_H-M   'P 1'
#
loop_
_entity.id
_entity.type
_entity.pdbx_description
1 polymer ?
#
loop_
_entity_poly.entity_id
_entity_poly.type
_entity_poly.pdbx_seq_one_letter_code
_entity_poly.pdbx_strand_id
1 'polypeptide(L)'
;NTYHPWAYLIVLVSTTDNAVSSFTPLSGFTSVQVPHKNNNDSQTSWTEFDVDLSAYAGQKIYIAVRNNTPSNGFVTFFDDFYFENFEYVNSDNSAPHFTTVPETTATVGKKWTYNYSVADPDGDPLTVTLQGKPFWLNHTPGTNGGTITGIPGAEQEVIMKLSVSDGSKTTVQEIILVVTDGSGIEGVN
;
A
#
# COMPACT_ATOMS: atom_id res chain seq x y z
N ASN A 1 28.87 -35.58 23.00
CA ASN A 1 27.63 -35.14 22.31
C ASN A 1 26.55 -34.93 23.36
N THR A 2 26.34 -33.68 23.75
CA THR A 2 25.21 -33.32 24.60
C THR A 2 23.94 -33.36 23.69
N TYR A 3 23.13 -34.36 23.95
CA TYR A 3 21.81 -34.48 23.32
C TYR A 3 20.89 -33.42 23.93
N HIS A 4 20.36 -32.53 23.10
CA HIS A 4 19.36 -31.52 23.49
C HIS A 4 17.98 -32.06 23.14
N PRO A 5 17.17 -32.47 24.12
CA PRO A 5 15.86 -33.07 23.90
C PRO A 5 14.77 -32.04 23.52
N TRP A 6 15.13 -30.76 23.36
CA TRP A 6 14.21 -29.65 23.16
C TRP A 6 14.63 -28.78 22.00
N ALA A 7 13.64 -28.37 21.18
CA ALA A 7 13.79 -27.25 20.27
C ALA A 7 13.35 -25.97 20.99
N TYR A 8 14.03 -24.88 20.70
CA TYR A 8 13.70 -23.56 21.25
C TYR A 8 13.19 -22.66 20.11
N LEU A 9 11.97 -22.14 20.30
CA LEU A 9 11.38 -21.18 19.37
C LEU A 9 11.32 -19.82 20.02
N ILE A 10 11.62 -18.79 19.26
CA ILE A 10 11.41 -17.40 19.65
C ILE A 10 10.53 -16.69 18.64
N VAL A 11 9.67 -15.83 19.15
CA VAL A 11 8.85 -14.93 18.34
C VAL A 11 9.57 -13.59 18.22
N LEU A 12 9.62 -13.06 17.02
CA LEU A 12 10.27 -11.82 16.67
C LEU A 12 9.24 -10.88 16.06
N VAL A 13 9.36 -9.59 16.32
CA VAL A 13 8.47 -8.56 15.79
C VAL A 13 9.29 -7.45 15.14
N SER A 14 8.80 -6.92 14.04
CA SER A 14 9.25 -5.67 13.43
C SER A 14 8.06 -4.71 13.28
N THR A 15 8.26 -3.44 13.58
CA THR A 15 7.28 -2.35 13.38
C THR A 15 7.59 -1.50 12.14
N THR A 16 8.64 -1.82 11.41
CA THR A 16 9.11 -1.03 10.26
C THR A 16 8.88 -1.75 8.92
N ASP A 17 9.46 -2.93 8.77
CA ASP A 17 9.44 -3.70 7.51
C ASP A 17 9.64 -5.20 7.75
N ASN A 18 9.68 -5.98 6.68
CA ASN A 18 9.92 -7.44 6.72
C ASN A 18 11.38 -7.84 6.47
N ALA A 19 12.33 -6.89 6.51
CA ALA A 19 13.74 -7.23 6.40
C ALA A 19 14.24 -7.98 7.63
N VAL A 20 15.05 -9.02 7.46
CA VAL A 20 15.53 -9.88 8.57
C VAL A 20 16.22 -9.06 9.67
N SER A 21 16.92 -7.99 9.31
CA SER A 21 17.62 -7.09 10.25
C SER A 21 16.70 -6.24 11.12
N SER A 22 15.44 -6.08 10.72
CA SER A 22 14.46 -5.25 11.43
C SER A 22 13.72 -5.98 12.54
N PHE A 23 13.84 -7.31 12.59
CA PHE A 23 13.17 -8.11 13.60
C PHE A 23 13.93 -8.16 14.93
N THR A 24 13.21 -7.88 16.00
CA THR A 24 13.70 -8.00 17.37
C THR A 24 12.89 -9.03 18.14
N PRO A 25 13.50 -9.73 19.14
CA PRO A 25 12.74 -10.63 20.00
C PRO A 25 11.58 -9.89 20.68
N LEU A 26 10.42 -10.54 20.69
CA LEU A 26 9.24 -10.00 21.36
C LEU A 26 9.52 -9.79 22.86
N SER A 27 9.25 -8.58 23.35
CA SER A 27 9.43 -8.23 24.75
C SER A 27 8.51 -9.08 25.64
N GLY A 28 9.07 -9.65 26.70
CA GLY A 28 8.32 -10.54 27.62
C GLY A 28 8.20 -11.99 27.16
N PHE A 29 8.64 -12.30 25.93
CA PHE A 29 8.64 -13.67 25.41
C PHE A 29 10.07 -14.21 25.35
N THR A 30 10.41 -15.15 26.24
CA THR A 30 11.79 -15.63 26.38
C THR A 30 12.13 -16.71 25.35
N SER A 31 11.35 -17.73 25.27
CA SER A 31 11.38 -18.82 24.26
C SER A 31 10.39 -19.92 24.68
N VAL A 32 9.83 -20.61 23.70
CA VAL A 32 9.06 -21.84 23.97
C VAL A 32 9.93 -23.04 23.74
N GLN A 33 9.95 -23.94 24.72
CA GLN A 33 10.54 -25.27 24.57
C GLN A 33 9.51 -26.17 23.88
N VAL A 34 9.87 -26.68 22.72
CA VAL A 34 9.07 -27.70 22.04
C VAL A 34 9.72 -29.04 22.26
N PRO A 35 8.99 -30.06 22.81
CA PRO A 35 9.56 -31.36 23.06
C PRO A 35 10.03 -32.00 21.75
N HIS A 36 11.28 -32.51 21.78
CA HIS A 36 11.83 -33.30 20.69
C HIS A 36 11.54 -34.77 20.96
N LYS A 37 11.03 -35.47 19.96
CA LYS A 37 10.91 -36.93 20.02
C LYS A 37 11.99 -37.61 19.18
N ASN A 38 12.50 -38.73 19.68
CA ASN A 38 13.45 -39.57 18.97
C ASN A 38 12.83 -40.19 17.71
N ASN A 39 13.66 -40.55 16.73
CA ASN A 39 13.28 -41.11 15.43
C ASN A 39 12.29 -42.30 15.44
N ASN A 40 11.99 -42.87 16.59
CA ASN A 40 11.08 -44.00 16.73
C ASN A 40 9.70 -43.66 17.31
N ASP A 41 9.47 -42.41 17.71
CA ASP A 41 8.20 -42.00 18.26
C ASP A 41 7.40 -41.22 17.24
N SER A 42 6.26 -41.73 16.81
CA SER A 42 5.29 -40.96 16.09
C SER A 42 4.83 -39.79 16.94
N GLN A 43 5.09 -38.56 16.54
CA GLN A 43 4.61 -37.38 17.25
C GLN A 43 3.09 -37.34 17.14
N THR A 44 2.40 -37.49 18.27
CA THR A 44 0.94 -37.53 18.32
C THR A 44 0.33 -36.30 19.00
N SER A 45 1.16 -35.37 19.49
CA SER A 45 0.66 -34.17 20.17
C SER A 45 1.39 -32.92 19.69
N TRP A 46 0.61 -31.89 19.41
CA TRP A 46 1.05 -30.53 19.19
C TRP A 46 1.20 -29.80 20.54
N THR A 47 2.09 -28.82 20.58
CA THR A 47 2.20 -27.91 21.72
C THR A 47 1.65 -26.56 21.28
N GLU A 48 0.59 -26.13 21.94
CA GLU A 48 0.01 -24.81 21.76
C GLU A 48 0.66 -23.82 22.73
N PHE A 49 0.84 -22.59 22.27
CA PHE A 49 1.29 -21.49 23.11
C PHE A 49 0.75 -20.16 22.61
N ASP A 50 0.44 -19.28 23.54
CA ASP A 50 -0.06 -17.94 23.27
C ASP A 50 1.05 -16.91 23.33
N VAL A 51 0.92 -15.88 22.53
CA VAL A 51 1.85 -14.75 22.47
C VAL A 51 1.04 -13.46 22.62
N ASP A 52 1.33 -12.69 23.67
CA ASP A 52 0.69 -11.40 23.88
C ASP A 52 1.34 -10.32 22.99
N LEU A 53 0.55 -9.77 22.09
CA LEU A 53 0.93 -8.68 21.18
C LEU A 53 0.24 -7.34 21.53
N SER A 54 -0.39 -7.25 22.69
CA SER A 54 -1.13 -6.06 23.13
C SER A 54 -0.30 -4.78 23.16
N ALA A 55 1.01 -4.89 23.39
CA ALA A 55 1.96 -3.77 23.34
C ALA A 55 2.07 -3.10 21.94
N TYR A 56 1.59 -3.78 20.90
CA TYR A 56 1.61 -3.30 19.52
C TYR A 56 0.24 -2.91 19.00
N ALA A 57 -0.76 -2.77 19.90
CA ALA A 57 -2.12 -2.40 19.52
C ALA A 57 -2.13 -1.10 18.69
N GLY A 58 -2.86 -1.10 17.57
CA GLY A 58 -2.95 0.02 16.63
C GLY A 58 -1.71 0.23 15.74
N GLN A 59 -0.73 -0.67 15.78
CA GLN A 59 0.46 -0.61 14.95
C GLN A 59 0.43 -1.68 13.85
N LYS A 60 0.96 -1.37 12.68
CA LYS A 60 1.31 -2.39 11.68
C LYS A 60 2.57 -3.11 12.17
N ILE A 61 2.50 -4.42 12.28
CA ILE A 61 3.64 -5.24 12.69
C ILE A 61 3.87 -6.40 11.73
N TYR A 62 5.12 -6.85 11.69
CA TYR A 62 5.54 -8.07 11.04
C TYR A 62 5.95 -9.06 12.12
N ILE A 63 5.55 -10.30 11.99
CA ILE A 63 5.84 -11.37 12.96
C ILE A 63 6.70 -12.42 12.28
N ALA A 64 7.74 -12.86 12.96
CA ALA A 64 8.57 -13.98 12.53
C ALA A 64 8.77 -14.97 13.68
N VAL A 65 8.84 -16.25 13.34
CA VAL A 65 9.17 -17.31 14.27
C VAL A 65 10.53 -17.85 13.88
N ARG A 66 11.47 -17.89 14.84
CA ARG A 66 12.82 -18.37 14.62
C ARG A 66 13.10 -19.58 15.49
N ASN A 67 13.60 -20.65 14.88
CA ASN A 67 14.20 -21.76 15.59
C ASN A 67 15.56 -21.32 16.17
N ASN A 68 15.70 -21.32 17.47
CA ASN A 68 16.90 -20.92 18.20
C ASN A 68 17.58 -22.11 18.86
N THR A 69 17.36 -23.32 18.35
CA THR A 69 17.99 -24.53 18.86
C THR A 69 19.50 -24.49 18.61
N PRO A 70 20.35 -24.75 19.60
CA PRO A 70 21.79 -24.87 19.39
C PRO A 70 22.10 -25.95 18.35
N SER A 71 23.11 -25.72 17.54
CA SER A 71 23.48 -26.48 16.35
C SER A 71 23.52 -28.00 16.57
N ASN A 72 22.48 -28.70 16.16
CA ASN A 72 22.43 -30.11 15.80
C ASN A 72 21.07 -30.46 15.15
N GLY A 73 20.54 -29.54 14.38
CA GLY A 73 19.72 -29.77 13.20
C GLY A 73 18.43 -30.57 13.38
N PHE A 74 17.48 -30.09 14.20
CA PHE A 74 16.12 -30.64 14.17
C PHE A 74 15.19 -29.77 13.35
N VAL A 75 14.29 -30.41 12.62
CA VAL A 75 13.22 -29.76 11.88
C VAL A 75 12.07 -29.49 12.83
N THR A 76 11.57 -28.27 12.86
CA THR A 76 10.38 -27.88 13.61
C THR A 76 9.26 -27.60 12.63
N PHE A 77 8.10 -28.20 12.87
CA PHE A 77 6.89 -27.96 12.09
C PHE A 77 6.00 -26.99 12.84
N PHE A 78 5.36 -26.10 12.10
CA PHE A 78 4.37 -25.15 12.59
C PHE A 78 3.06 -25.41 11.85
N ASP A 79 1.95 -25.28 12.56
CA ASP A 79 0.61 -25.41 12.02
C ASP A 79 -0.34 -24.50 12.83
N ASP A 80 -1.51 -24.21 12.27
CA ASP A 80 -2.61 -23.52 12.92
C ASP A 80 -2.23 -22.17 13.60
N PHE A 81 -1.67 -21.24 12.84
CA PHE A 81 -1.52 -19.87 13.31
C PHE A 81 -2.88 -19.20 13.43
N TYR A 82 -3.29 -18.86 14.63
CA TYR A 82 -4.52 -18.15 14.91
C TYR A 82 -4.20 -16.75 15.47
N PHE A 83 -4.86 -15.72 14.94
CA PHE A 83 -4.72 -14.35 15.42
C PHE A 83 -6.08 -13.82 15.89
N GLU A 84 -6.16 -13.39 17.13
CA GLU A 84 -7.34 -12.72 17.67
C GLU A 84 -7.19 -11.20 17.58
N ASN A 85 -8.27 -10.51 17.18
CA ASN A 85 -8.33 -9.04 17.09
C ASN A 85 -7.28 -8.41 16.16
N PHE A 86 -6.89 -9.13 15.11
CA PHE A 86 -6.02 -8.61 14.06
C PHE A 86 -6.83 -8.30 12.81
N GLU A 87 -6.56 -7.13 12.24
CA GLU A 87 -6.92 -6.83 10.87
C GLU A 87 -5.73 -7.16 9.98
N TYR A 88 -5.92 -8.06 9.02
CA TYR A 88 -4.88 -8.36 8.01
C TYR A 88 -4.76 -7.14 7.10
N VAL A 89 -3.68 -6.39 7.25
CA VAL A 89 -3.32 -5.36 6.29
C VAL A 89 -2.54 -6.03 5.16
N ASN A 90 -3.17 -6.17 4.00
CA ASN A 90 -2.47 -6.63 2.81
C ASN A 90 -1.27 -5.72 2.55
N SER A 91 -0.07 -6.26 2.61
CA SER A 91 1.17 -5.50 2.42
C SER A 91 1.49 -5.22 0.95
N ASP A 92 0.68 -5.75 0.03
CA ASP A 92 0.80 -5.44 -1.38
C ASP A 92 0.19 -4.05 -1.62
N ASN A 93 1.07 -3.05 -1.68
CA ASN A 93 0.69 -1.70 -2.03
C ASN A 93 -0.14 -1.70 -3.33
N SER A 94 -1.34 -1.14 -3.29
CA SER A 94 -2.20 -0.95 -4.47
C SER A 94 -1.87 0.39 -5.12
N ALA A 95 -2.10 0.52 -6.42
CA ALA A 95 -1.87 1.81 -7.06
C ALA A 95 -3.02 2.78 -6.78
N PRO A 96 -2.74 4.08 -6.56
CA PRO A 96 -3.77 5.09 -6.46
C PRO A 96 -4.55 5.23 -7.77
N HIS A 97 -5.76 5.76 -7.71
CA HIS A 97 -6.62 5.91 -8.88
C HIS A 97 -7.41 7.22 -8.87
N PHE A 98 -7.80 7.69 -10.06
CA PHE A 98 -8.72 8.82 -10.23
C PHE A 98 -10.15 8.32 -10.10
N THR A 99 -10.97 9.03 -9.32
CA THR A 99 -12.40 8.73 -9.15
C THR A 99 -13.28 9.64 -10.04
N THR A 100 -12.67 10.56 -10.78
CA THR A 100 -13.33 11.53 -11.67
C THR A 100 -12.76 11.46 -13.08
N VAL A 101 -13.57 11.90 -14.04
CA VAL A 101 -13.19 12.00 -15.46
C VAL A 101 -13.33 13.47 -15.89
N PRO A 102 -12.33 14.05 -16.59
CA PRO A 102 -12.40 15.43 -17.07
C PRO A 102 -13.36 15.58 -18.26
N GLU A 103 -13.95 16.77 -18.40
CA GLU A 103 -14.53 17.18 -19.67
C GLU A 103 -13.41 17.51 -20.65
N THR A 104 -13.54 17.01 -21.88
CA THR A 104 -12.51 17.09 -22.92
C THR A 104 -12.73 18.26 -23.87
N THR A 105 -13.74 19.11 -23.64
CA THR A 105 -14.07 20.28 -24.47
C THR A 105 -14.07 21.56 -23.65
N ALA A 106 -13.58 22.65 -24.26
CA ALA A 106 -13.63 24.00 -23.72
C ALA A 106 -13.99 25.00 -24.82
N THR A 107 -14.46 26.19 -24.41
CA THR A 107 -14.81 27.27 -25.34
C THR A 107 -13.90 28.47 -25.08
N VAL A 108 -13.41 29.09 -26.17
CA VAL A 108 -12.64 30.34 -26.10
C VAL A 108 -13.39 31.39 -25.30
N GLY A 109 -12.69 32.07 -24.39
CA GLY A 109 -13.23 33.11 -23.53
C GLY A 109 -14.15 32.63 -22.41
N LYS A 110 -14.44 31.32 -22.31
CA LYS A 110 -15.23 30.76 -21.19
C LYS A 110 -14.33 30.02 -20.24
N LYS A 111 -14.66 30.10 -18.94
CA LYS A 111 -13.95 29.39 -17.89
C LYS A 111 -14.18 27.88 -18.02
N TRP A 112 -13.10 27.11 -18.12
CA TRP A 112 -13.09 25.67 -18.00
C TRP A 112 -12.58 25.28 -16.62
N THR A 113 -13.15 24.23 -16.01
CA THR A 113 -12.75 23.76 -14.69
C THR A 113 -12.91 22.25 -14.62
N TYR A 114 -11.85 21.58 -14.15
CA TYR A 114 -11.86 20.19 -13.77
C TYR A 114 -11.53 20.05 -12.29
N ASN A 115 -12.51 19.61 -11.51
CA ASN A 115 -12.30 19.20 -10.12
C ASN A 115 -12.06 17.71 -10.12
N TYR A 116 -10.83 17.31 -9.86
CA TYR A 116 -10.49 15.90 -9.80
C TYR A 116 -10.44 15.40 -8.35
N SER A 117 -10.73 14.11 -8.19
CA SER A 117 -10.58 13.38 -6.93
C SER A 117 -9.75 12.14 -7.19
N VAL A 118 -8.94 11.79 -6.18
CA VAL A 118 -8.06 10.63 -6.17
C VAL A 118 -8.29 9.83 -4.90
N ALA A 119 -8.11 8.52 -4.98
CA ALA A 119 -8.17 7.62 -3.84
C ALA A 119 -7.05 6.58 -3.93
N ASP A 120 -6.61 6.15 -2.77
CA ASP A 120 -5.69 5.04 -2.61
C ASP A 120 -6.36 3.94 -1.78
N PRO A 121 -6.34 2.67 -2.24
CA PRO A 121 -6.97 1.57 -1.52
C PRO A 121 -6.33 1.27 -0.17
N ASP A 122 -5.05 1.58 0.00
CA ASP A 122 -4.27 1.32 1.21
C ASP A 122 -4.25 2.54 2.15
N GLY A 123 -4.78 3.69 1.68
CA GLY A 123 -4.85 4.93 2.44
C GLY A 123 -3.51 5.68 2.51
N ASP A 124 -2.59 5.40 1.60
CA ASP A 124 -1.28 6.03 1.57
C ASP A 124 -1.36 7.53 1.17
N PRO A 125 -0.41 8.36 1.64
CA PRO A 125 -0.35 9.77 1.27
C PRO A 125 -0.13 9.96 -0.23
N LEU A 126 -0.98 10.79 -0.86
CA LEU A 126 -0.96 10.99 -2.30
C LEU A 126 -0.27 12.29 -2.70
N THR A 127 0.51 12.22 -3.79
CA THR A 127 1.10 13.37 -4.45
C THR A 127 0.58 13.46 -5.88
N VAL A 128 0.03 14.63 -6.26
CA VAL A 128 -0.51 14.86 -7.61
C VAL A 128 0.34 15.88 -8.34
N THR A 129 0.69 15.56 -9.60
CA THR A 129 1.46 16.44 -10.48
C THR A 129 0.76 16.58 -11.83
N LEU A 130 0.84 17.76 -12.43
CA LEU A 130 0.29 18.06 -13.76
C LEU A 130 1.41 18.49 -14.71
N GLN A 131 1.52 17.81 -15.84
CA GLN A 131 2.46 18.12 -16.91
C GLN A 131 1.71 18.53 -18.20
N GLY A 132 2.34 19.33 -19.04
CA GLY A 132 1.79 19.74 -20.34
C GLY A 132 0.71 20.83 -20.26
N LYS A 133 0.46 21.43 -19.09
CA LYS A 133 -0.54 22.49 -18.97
C LYS A 133 -0.10 23.78 -19.72
N PRO A 134 -0.99 24.41 -20.47
CA PRO A 134 -0.72 25.71 -21.06
C PRO A 134 -0.71 26.83 -20.00
N PHE A 135 -0.19 27.99 -20.36
CA PHE A 135 -0.02 29.11 -19.44
C PHE A 135 -1.33 29.66 -18.85
N TRP A 136 -2.44 29.51 -19.56
CA TRP A 136 -3.77 30.01 -19.14
C TRP A 136 -4.46 29.09 -18.13
N LEU A 137 -3.96 27.86 -17.89
CA LEU A 137 -4.45 26.96 -16.88
C LEU A 137 -3.66 27.10 -15.56
N ASN A 138 -4.40 27.08 -14.46
CA ASN A 138 -3.85 26.97 -13.10
C ASN A 138 -4.19 25.58 -12.56
N HIS A 139 -3.26 25.01 -11.81
CA HIS A 139 -3.44 23.77 -11.08
C HIS A 139 -3.26 24.04 -9.58
N THR A 140 -4.26 23.66 -8.79
CA THR A 140 -4.26 23.76 -7.34
C THR A 140 -4.49 22.36 -6.78
N PRO A 141 -3.41 21.64 -6.40
CA PRO A 141 -3.54 20.32 -5.79
C PRO A 141 -4.05 20.45 -4.35
N GLY A 142 -4.82 19.46 -3.90
CA GLY A 142 -5.26 19.25 -2.52
C GLY A 142 -4.90 17.85 -2.04
N THR A 143 -5.32 17.47 -0.84
CA THR A 143 -4.93 16.19 -0.19
C THR A 143 -5.42 14.96 -0.97
N ASN A 144 -6.71 14.92 -1.34
CA ASN A 144 -7.30 13.78 -2.06
C ASN A 144 -7.96 14.23 -3.37
N GLY A 145 -7.37 15.20 -4.04
CA GLY A 145 -7.89 15.78 -5.26
C GLY A 145 -7.32 17.16 -5.52
N GLY A 146 -8.02 17.94 -6.31
CA GLY A 146 -7.62 19.31 -6.64
C GLY A 146 -8.43 19.90 -7.77
N THR A 147 -7.99 21.06 -8.25
CA THR A 147 -8.68 21.80 -9.32
C THR A 147 -7.69 22.22 -10.40
N ILE A 148 -8.08 21.99 -11.65
CA ILE A 148 -7.44 22.58 -12.84
C ILE A 148 -8.46 23.54 -13.45
N THR A 149 -8.10 24.82 -13.61
CA THR A 149 -9.05 25.83 -14.11
C THR A 149 -8.35 26.93 -14.90
N GLY A 150 -9.05 27.49 -15.85
CA GLY A 150 -8.55 28.64 -16.63
C GLY A 150 -9.51 29.07 -17.73
N ILE A 151 -9.10 30.09 -18.48
CA ILE A 151 -9.87 30.65 -19.60
C ILE A 151 -8.98 30.60 -20.84
N PRO A 152 -9.30 29.75 -21.85
CA PRO A 152 -8.53 29.72 -23.09
C PRO A 152 -8.76 30.97 -23.92
N GLY A 153 -7.68 31.51 -24.50
CA GLY A 153 -7.75 32.71 -25.36
C GLY A 153 -7.83 32.42 -26.84
N ALA A 154 -7.64 31.21 -27.28
CA ALA A 154 -7.67 30.79 -28.69
C ALA A 154 -8.02 29.31 -28.81
N GLU A 155 -8.49 28.90 -30.00
CA GLU A 155 -8.69 27.50 -30.36
C GLU A 155 -7.37 26.74 -30.33
N GLN A 156 -7.38 25.57 -29.74
CA GLN A 156 -6.22 24.72 -29.65
C GLN A 156 -6.60 23.31 -29.15
N GLU A 157 -5.73 22.37 -29.39
CA GLU A 157 -5.73 21.10 -28.66
C GLU A 157 -4.64 21.13 -27.58
N VAL A 158 -4.97 20.69 -26.36
CA VAL A 158 -4.08 20.67 -25.23
C VAL A 158 -4.00 19.23 -24.73
N ILE A 159 -2.79 18.67 -24.69
CA ILE A 159 -2.54 17.33 -24.13
C ILE A 159 -1.84 17.50 -22.78
N MET A 160 -2.48 17.03 -21.71
CA MET A 160 -1.96 17.10 -20.36
C MET A 160 -1.89 15.71 -19.75
N LYS A 161 -0.96 15.53 -18.82
CA LYS A 161 -0.84 14.31 -18.01
C LYS A 161 -0.98 14.67 -16.54
N LEU A 162 -2.06 14.22 -15.93
CA LEU A 162 -2.28 14.32 -14.50
C LEU A 162 -1.86 12.99 -13.87
N SER A 163 -0.86 13.02 -13.00
CA SER A 163 -0.28 11.84 -12.38
C SER A 163 -0.54 11.87 -10.88
N VAL A 164 -0.97 10.76 -10.30
CA VAL A 164 -1.09 10.55 -8.86
C VAL A 164 -0.16 9.43 -8.43
N SER A 165 0.60 9.67 -7.35
CA SER A 165 1.56 8.71 -6.78
C SER A 165 1.40 8.60 -5.28
N ASP A 166 1.51 7.38 -4.76
CA ASP A 166 1.60 7.03 -3.33
C ASP A 166 3.06 6.94 -2.84
N GLY A 167 4.04 7.26 -3.70
CA GLY A 167 5.46 7.12 -3.44
C GLY A 167 6.07 5.81 -3.96
N SER A 168 5.27 4.78 -4.21
CA SER A 168 5.70 3.46 -4.72
C SER A 168 5.15 3.18 -6.11
N LYS A 169 3.87 3.49 -6.34
CA LYS A 169 3.16 3.33 -7.61
C LYS A 169 2.61 4.65 -8.10
N THR A 170 2.37 4.73 -9.40
CA THR A 170 1.86 5.94 -10.04
C THR A 170 0.80 5.58 -11.08
N THR A 171 -0.32 6.30 -11.04
CA THR A 171 -1.36 6.24 -12.06
C THR A 171 -1.41 7.56 -12.83
N VAL A 172 -1.57 7.49 -14.14
CA VAL A 172 -1.61 8.65 -15.02
C VAL A 172 -2.96 8.73 -15.73
N GLN A 173 -3.59 9.89 -15.68
CA GLN A 173 -4.75 10.26 -16.49
C GLN A 173 -4.29 11.23 -17.57
N GLU A 174 -4.36 10.82 -18.83
CA GLU A 174 -4.13 11.70 -19.96
C GLU A 174 -5.42 12.50 -20.27
N ILE A 175 -5.29 13.80 -20.42
CA ILE A 175 -6.39 14.73 -20.70
C ILE A 175 -6.11 15.38 -22.05
N ILE A 176 -6.92 15.05 -23.05
CA ILE A 176 -6.91 15.73 -24.34
C ILE A 176 -8.07 16.73 -24.33
N LEU A 177 -7.75 18.02 -24.22
CA LEU A 177 -8.74 19.11 -24.16
C LEU A 177 -8.78 19.85 -25.49
N VAL A 178 -9.91 19.77 -26.16
CA VAL A 178 -10.16 20.49 -27.41
C VAL A 178 -10.86 21.82 -27.10
N VAL A 179 -10.21 22.91 -27.46
CA VAL A 179 -10.77 24.28 -27.33
C VAL A 179 -11.32 24.76 -28.67
N THR A 180 -12.59 25.09 -28.70
CA THR A 180 -13.28 25.63 -29.88
C THR A 180 -13.79 27.06 -29.65
N ASP A 181 -14.10 27.79 -30.68
CA ASP A 181 -14.70 29.14 -30.59
C ASP A 181 -16.17 29.14 -30.17
N GLY A 182 -16.76 27.94 -30.08
CA GLY A 182 -18.18 27.77 -29.72
C GLY A 182 -19.15 28.05 -30.86
N SER A 183 -18.68 28.33 -32.05
CA SER A 183 -19.49 28.34 -33.29
C SER A 183 -19.67 26.87 -33.72
N GLY A 184 -20.57 26.17 -33.06
CA GLY A 184 -21.03 24.87 -33.55
C GLY A 184 -21.57 25.03 -34.95
N ILE A 185 -21.29 24.09 -35.85
CA ILE A 185 -21.84 24.04 -37.23
C ILE A 185 -23.37 24.14 -37.13
N GLU A 186 -23.89 25.35 -37.25
CA GLU A 186 -25.33 25.51 -37.50
C GLU A 186 -25.64 24.79 -38.80
N GLY A 187 -26.54 23.83 -38.70
CA GLY A 187 -26.83 22.83 -39.71
C GLY A 187 -26.92 23.36 -41.12
N VAL A 188 -26.24 22.66 -42.01
CA VAL A 188 -26.54 22.69 -43.44
C VAL A 188 -27.91 22.01 -43.60
N ASN A 189 -28.95 22.83 -43.83
CA ASN A 189 -30.24 22.36 -44.31
C ASN A 189 -30.09 21.81 -45.74
#